data_3811f10e63c0f08b7bdc86ca48ce7b84
#
_entry.id   3811f10e63c0f08b7bdc86ca48ce7b84
#
_cell.length_a   1.000
_cell.length_b   1.000
_cell.length_c   1.000
_cell.angle_alpha   90.00
_cell.angle_beta   90.00
_cell.angle_gamma   90.00
#
_symmetry.space_group_name_H-M   'P 1'
#
loop_
_entity.id
_entity.type
_entity.pdbx_description
1 polymer ?
#
loop_
_entity_poly.entity_id
_entity_poly.type
_entity_poly.pdbx_seq_one_letter_code
_entity_poly.pdbx_strand_id
1 'polypeptide(L)'
;LNYSINSIWLYKMKLNSQVPEGPLSDKWSQHKFNLNLVNPANKRKYTVIVVGTGLAGASAAATLAELGYNVLAFSYHESPRRAHSIAAQGGINAAKNYQNDGDSIHRLFYDTIKGGDYRSREANVYRLAELSGNIIDQCAAQGVPFAREYGGHLANRSFGGAQVSRTFYARGQTGQQLLLGAYSAL
;
A
#
# COMPACT_ATOMS: atom_id res chain seq x y z
N LEU A 1 14.87 -16.98 -45.17
CA LEU A 1 14.68 -15.63 -44.66
C LEU A 1 14.96 -15.68 -43.14
N ASN A 2 16.25 -15.56 -42.79
CA ASN A 2 16.73 -15.36 -41.44
C ASN A 2 16.39 -13.94 -41.00
N TYR A 3 15.33 -13.77 -40.23
CA TYR A 3 15.17 -12.54 -39.46
C TYR A 3 16.07 -12.65 -38.24
N SER A 4 17.24 -12.08 -38.38
CA SER A 4 18.09 -11.69 -37.27
C SER A 4 17.33 -10.68 -36.44
N ILE A 5 16.71 -11.15 -35.36
CA ILE A 5 16.24 -10.30 -34.27
C ILE A 5 17.48 -9.88 -33.50
N ASN A 6 18.35 -9.17 -34.17
CA ASN A 6 19.56 -8.62 -33.60
C ASN A 6 19.30 -7.23 -33.07
N SER A 7 19.41 -7.16 -31.77
CA SER A 7 20.25 -6.18 -31.09
C SER A 7 19.82 -4.70 -31.04
N ILE A 8 18.58 -4.33 -31.23
CA ILE A 8 18.25 -2.90 -31.24
C ILE A 8 17.59 -2.41 -29.94
N TRP A 9 17.13 -3.27 -29.06
CA TRP A 9 16.40 -2.81 -27.86
C TRP A 9 16.84 -3.47 -26.54
N LEU A 10 18.03 -4.03 -26.47
CA LEU A 10 18.70 -4.21 -25.20
C LEU A 10 19.44 -2.93 -24.83
N TYR A 11 18.79 -1.79 -24.86
CA TYR A 11 19.11 -0.79 -23.87
C TYR A 11 18.98 -1.52 -22.54
N LYS A 12 20.12 -1.78 -21.89
CA LYS A 12 20.16 -2.13 -20.48
C LYS A 12 19.37 -1.03 -19.78
N MET A 13 18.08 -1.19 -19.66
CA MET A 13 17.34 -0.46 -18.64
C MET A 13 18.01 -0.87 -17.33
N LYS A 14 18.92 -0.05 -16.87
CA LYS A 14 19.36 -0.12 -15.49
C LYS A 14 18.06 0.02 -14.71
N LEU A 15 17.53 -1.10 -14.22
CA LEU A 15 16.46 -1.11 -13.25
C LEU A 15 17.04 -0.47 -11.98
N ASN A 16 17.24 0.82 -12.05
CA ASN A 16 17.59 1.61 -10.89
C ASN A 16 16.28 1.78 -10.12
N SER A 17 16.18 1.11 -9.00
CA SER A 17 15.03 1.24 -8.10
C SER A 17 14.90 2.64 -7.52
N GLN A 18 15.85 3.54 -7.80
CA GLN A 18 15.92 4.91 -7.27
C GLN A 18 15.70 4.96 -5.75
N VAL A 19 16.13 3.91 -5.06
CA VAL A 19 16.11 3.91 -3.59
C VAL A 19 17.13 4.91 -3.11
N PRO A 20 16.74 5.91 -2.32
CA PRO A 20 17.67 6.92 -1.81
C PRO A 20 18.77 6.28 -0.99
N GLU A 21 19.94 6.91 -0.95
CA GLU A 21 21.03 6.54 -0.09
C GLU A 21 20.80 7.01 1.35
N GLY A 22 21.57 6.49 2.30
CA GLY A 22 21.54 6.90 3.70
C GLY A 22 20.89 5.88 4.65
N PRO A 23 20.75 6.22 5.93
CA PRO A 23 20.12 5.37 6.94
C PRO A 23 18.69 4.99 6.56
N LEU A 24 18.25 3.78 6.91
CA LEU A 24 16.96 3.24 6.53
C LEU A 24 15.79 4.12 6.98
N SER A 25 15.86 4.67 8.19
CA SER A 25 14.85 5.57 8.77
C SER A 25 14.68 6.88 8.00
N ASP A 26 15.76 7.36 7.35
CA ASP A 26 15.78 8.70 6.78
C ASP A 26 15.65 8.71 5.26
N LYS A 27 15.86 7.56 4.60
CA LYS A 27 15.87 7.42 3.14
C LYS A 27 14.67 8.09 2.47
N TRP A 28 13.48 7.79 2.91
CA TRP A 28 12.26 8.29 2.29
C TRP A 28 11.97 9.75 2.64
N SER A 29 12.36 10.19 3.82
CA SER A 29 12.24 11.60 4.22
C SER A 29 13.13 12.48 3.37
N GLN A 30 14.39 12.07 3.15
CA GLN A 30 15.32 12.76 2.27
C GLN A 30 14.85 12.74 0.81
N HIS A 31 14.38 11.59 0.33
CA HIS A 31 13.83 11.49 -1.02
C HIS A 31 12.64 12.44 -1.23
N LYS A 32 11.71 12.47 -0.28
CA LYS A 32 10.56 13.38 -0.32
C LYS A 32 10.99 14.85 -0.33
N PHE A 33 12.00 15.21 0.43
CA PHE A 33 12.55 16.57 0.47
C PHE A 33 13.17 16.98 -0.86
N ASN A 34 13.84 16.06 -1.54
CA ASN A 34 14.52 16.30 -2.82
C ASN A 34 13.61 16.19 -4.05
N LEU A 35 12.34 15.77 -3.89
CA LEU A 35 11.41 15.66 -5.00
C LEU A 35 10.93 17.02 -5.49
N ASN A 36 10.97 17.21 -6.80
CA ASN A 36 10.27 18.30 -7.46
C ASN A 36 8.78 17.96 -7.52
N LEU A 37 7.98 18.62 -6.71
CA LEU A 37 6.54 18.41 -6.68
C LEU A 37 5.87 19.04 -7.90
N VAL A 38 4.84 18.38 -8.42
CA VAL A 38 3.99 18.93 -9.47
C VAL A 38 3.18 20.10 -8.88
N ASN A 39 3.27 21.25 -9.53
CA ASN A 39 2.44 22.40 -9.12
C ASN A 39 0.95 22.01 -9.16
N PRO A 40 0.18 22.30 -8.11
CA PRO A 40 -1.24 21.96 -8.05
C PRO A 40 -2.06 22.38 -9.28
N ALA A 41 -1.77 23.54 -9.85
CA ALA A 41 -2.41 24.04 -11.06
C ALA A 41 -2.16 23.17 -12.31
N ASN A 42 -1.08 22.41 -12.32
CA ASN A 42 -0.69 21.56 -13.44
C ASN A 42 -1.13 20.10 -13.30
N LYS A 43 -1.64 19.67 -12.15
CA LYS A 43 -1.99 18.28 -11.91
C LYS A 43 -2.97 17.72 -12.94
N ARG A 44 -3.97 18.50 -13.32
CA ARG A 44 -4.98 18.14 -14.33
C ARG A 44 -4.42 17.95 -15.75
N LYS A 45 -3.19 18.39 -16.01
CA LYS A 45 -2.52 18.18 -17.31
C LYS A 45 -1.93 16.77 -17.43
N TYR A 46 -1.79 16.06 -16.32
CA TYR A 46 -1.24 14.72 -16.30
C TYR A 46 -2.36 13.69 -16.21
N THR A 47 -2.24 12.66 -17.04
CA THR A 47 -3.08 11.48 -16.96
C THR A 47 -2.24 10.32 -16.43
N VAL A 48 -2.68 9.74 -15.33
CA VAL A 48 -2.03 8.58 -14.71
C VAL A 48 -2.80 7.32 -15.07
N ILE A 49 -2.10 6.37 -15.65
CA ILE A 49 -2.67 5.07 -16.01
C ILE A 49 -2.39 4.09 -14.86
N VAL A 50 -3.44 3.54 -14.28
CA VAL A 50 -3.37 2.51 -13.24
C VAL A 50 -3.85 1.20 -13.84
N VAL A 51 -2.98 0.20 -13.89
CA VAL A 51 -3.30 -1.12 -14.44
C VAL A 51 -3.55 -2.10 -13.29
N GLY A 52 -4.78 -2.56 -13.20
CA GLY A 52 -5.27 -3.45 -12.14
C GLY A 52 -6.10 -2.71 -11.09
N THR A 53 -7.29 -3.24 -10.81
CA THR A 53 -8.26 -2.68 -9.87
C THR A 53 -8.45 -3.53 -8.61
N GLY A 54 -7.43 -4.29 -8.21
CA GLY A 54 -7.34 -4.86 -6.87
C GLY A 54 -7.15 -3.76 -5.82
N LEU A 55 -7.01 -4.12 -4.56
CA LEU A 55 -6.90 -3.14 -3.48
C LEU A 55 -5.81 -2.09 -3.71
N ALA A 56 -4.63 -2.52 -4.16
CA ALA A 56 -3.53 -1.60 -4.43
C ALA A 56 -3.84 -0.60 -5.55
N GLY A 57 -4.37 -1.09 -6.67
CA GLY A 57 -4.70 -0.23 -7.81
C GLY A 57 -5.88 0.70 -7.53
N ALA A 58 -6.94 0.20 -6.91
CA ALA A 58 -8.09 1.00 -6.52
C ALA A 58 -7.69 2.11 -5.53
N SER A 59 -6.91 1.79 -4.49
CA SER A 59 -6.42 2.79 -3.53
C SER A 59 -5.50 3.82 -4.18
N ALA A 60 -4.61 3.40 -5.08
CA ALA A 60 -3.75 4.32 -5.81
C ALA A 60 -4.56 5.25 -6.72
N ALA A 61 -5.54 4.70 -7.46
CA ALA A 61 -6.40 5.48 -8.35
C ALA A 61 -7.24 6.49 -7.57
N ALA A 62 -7.87 6.08 -6.47
CA ALA A 62 -8.65 6.95 -5.60
C ALA A 62 -7.79 8.10 -5.04
N THR A 63 -6.62 7.79 -4.48
CA THR A 63 -5.71 8.80 -3.93
C THR A 63 -5.21 9.78 -4.99
N LEU A 64 -4.89 9.30 -6.19
CA LEU A 64 -4.45 10.17 -7.29
C LEU A 64 -5.57 11.08 -7.78
N ALA A 65 -6.81 10.57 -7.86
CA ALA A 65 -7.98 11.37 -8.21
C ALA A 65 -8.27 12.45 -7.17
N GLU A 66 -8.22 12.12 -5.87
CA GLU A 66 -8.34 13.08 -4.76
C GLU A 66 -7.25 14.17 -4.84
N LEU A 67 -6.05 13.82 -5.25
CA LEU A 67 -4.95 14.76 -5.45
C LEU A 67 -5.13 15.67 -6.69
N GLY A 68 -6.14 15.43 -7.52
CA GLY A 68 -6.50 16.25 -8.67
C GLY A 68 -5.83 15.85 -9.98
N TYR A 69 -5.32 14.64 -10.11
CA TYR A 69 -4.85 14.07 -11.38
C TYR A 69 -5.99 13.47 -12.19
N ASN A 70 -5.83 13.43 -13.51
CA ASN A 70 -6.69 12.59 -14.36
C ASN A 70 -6.23 11.15 -14.22
N VAL A 71 -7.14 10.23 -13.87
CA VAL A 71 -6.81 8.83 -13.66
C VAL A 71 -7.58 7.95 -14.62
N LEU A 72 -6.87 7.04 -15.29
CA LEU A 72 -7.44 5.98 -16.09
C LEU A 72 -7.10 4.63 -15.43
N ALA A 73 -8.09 3.98 -14.86
CA ALA A 73 -7.94 2.68 -14.21
C ALA A 73 -8.40 1.56 -15.15
N PHE A 74 -7.52 0.62 -15.45
CA PHE A 74 -7.79 -0.53 -16.30
C PHE A 74 -7.93 -1.80 -15.47
N SER A 75 -9.01 -2.54 -15.71
CA SER A 75 -9.25 -3.84 -15.09
C SER A 75 -9.29 -4.93 -16.16
N TYR A 76 -8.68 -6.07 -15.87
CA TYR A 76 -8.87 -7.28 -16.69
C TYR A 76 -10.24 -7.93 -16.41
N HIS A 77 -10.76 -7.76 -15.22
CA HIS A 77 -12.03 -8.36 -14.80
C HIS A 77 -13.18 -7.36 -14.97
N GLU A 78 -14.36 -7.89 -15.23
CA GLU A 78 -15.61 -7.12 -15.35
C GLU A 78 -16.06 -6.49 -14.01
N SER A 79 -15.55 -6.98 -12.90
CA SER A 79 -15.94 -6.52 -11.56
C SER A 79 -14.75 -6.50 -10.61
N PRO A 80 -14.62 -5.45 -9.76
CA PRO A 80 -13.59 -5.39 -8.72
C PRO A 80 -13.71 -6.54 -7.72
N ARG A 81 -14.90 -7.12 -7.56
CA ARG A 81 -15.12 -8.28 -6.68
C ARG A 81 -14.41 -9.55 -7.14
N ARG A 82 -13.87 -9.58 -8.35
CA ARG A 82 -13.04 -10.68 -8.84
C ARG A 82 -11.56 -10.51 -8.53
N ALA A 83 -11.16 -9.37 -7.97
CA ALA A 83 -9.79 -9.17 -7.52
C ALA A 83 -9.48 -10.10 -6.33
N HIS A 84 -8.26 -10.66 -6.31
CA HIS A 84 -7.84 -11.57 -5.22
C HIS A 84 -7.92 -10.92 -3.83
N SER A 85 -7.83 -9.61 -3.75
CA SER A 85 -7.98 -8.85 -2.49
C SER A 85 -9.25 -9.18 -1.72
N ILE A 86 -10.35 -9.56 -2.40
CA ILE A 86 -11.61 -9.93 -1.76
C ILE A 86 -11.49 -11.19 -0.89
N ALA A 87 -10.54 -12.08 -1.18
CA ALA A 87 -10.32 -13.32 -0.47
C ALA A 87 -9.57 -13.15 0.87
N ALA A 88 -8.98 -11.98 1.13
CA ALA A 88 -8.27 -11.71 2.37
C ALA A 88 -9.27 -11.50 3.53
N GLN A 89 -9.22 -12.35 4.54
CA GLN A 89 -10.19 -12.38 5.64
C GLN A 89 -9.61 -11.98 6.99
N GLY A 90 -8.33 -12.29 7.24
CA GLY A 90 -7.71 -12.23 8.55
C GLY A 90 -7.60 -10.83 9.15
N GLY A 91 -7.31 -9.86 8.33
CA GLY A 91 -7.08 -8.48 8.75
C GLY A 91 -5.90 -7.83 8.02
N ILE A 92 -5.61 -6.61 8.39
CA ILE A 92 -4.49 -5.82 7.91
C ILE A 92 -3.62 -5.38 9.09
N ASN A 93 -2.31 -5.52 8.96
CA ASN A 93 -1.37 -5.17 10.01
C ASN A 93 -0.94 -3.71 9.93
N ALA A 94 -0.93 -3.02 11.07
CA ALA A 94 -0.40 -1.67 11.17
C ALA A 94 0.24 -1.41 12.55
N ALA A 95 1.35 -0.71 12.55
CA ALA A 95 2.13 -0.42 13.75
C ALA A 95 1.56 0.78 14.52
N LYS A 96 0.32 0.65 15.04
CA LYS A 96 -0.33 1.68 15.85
C LYS A 96 -0.06 1.57 17.34
N ASN A 97 0.37 0.42 17.81
CA ASN A 97 0.71 0.14 19.21
C ASN A 97 -0.39 0.59 20.23
N TYR A 98 -1.65 0.39 19.89
CA TYR A 98 -2.77 0.84 20.73
C TYR A 98 -2.79 0.18 22.11
N GLN A 99 -2.35 -1.07 22.21
CA GLN A 99 -2.31 -1.82 23.46
C GLN A 99 -1.00 -1.65 24.25
N ASN A 100 -0.07 -0.87 23.70
CA ASN A 100 1.25 -0.65 24.29
C ASN A 100 1.99 -1.96 24.63
N ASP A 101 1.85 -2.97 23.75
CA ASP A 101 2.43 -4.32 23.89
C ASP A 101 3.81 -4.43 23.23
N GLY A 102 4.47 -3.30 22.98
CA GLY A 102 5.81 -3.22 22.42
C GLY A 102 5.85 -3.30 20.91
N ASP A 103 4.75 -3.03 20.21
CA ASP A 103 4.75 -2.89 18.77
C ASP A 103 5.42 -1.58 18.33
N SER A 104 6.03 -1.61 17.15
CA SER A 104 6.71 -0.46 16.56
C SER A 104 6.83 -0.62 15.04
N ILE A 105 7.12 0.49 14.37
CA ILE A 105 7.42 0.50 12.93
C ILE A 105 8.57 -0.47 12.62
N HIS A 106 9.64 -0.43 13.41
CA HIS A 106 10.80 -1.31 13.22
C HIS A 106 10.44 -2.79 13.43
N ARG A 107 9.57 -3.10 14.41
CA ARG A 107 9.13 -4.47 14.66
C ARG A 107 8.26 -4.98 13.51
N LEU A 108 7.32 -4.17 13.01
CA LEU A 108 6.52 -4.54 11.84
C LEU A 108 7.40 -4.73 10.60
N PHE A 109 8.37 -3.85 10.39
CA PHE A 109 9.35 -3.99 9.33
C PHE A 109 10.14 -5.31 9.43
N TYR A 110 10.72 -5.60 10.59
CA TYR A 110 11.49 -6.82 10.81
C TYR A 110 10.65 -8.08 10.59
N ASP A 111 9.46 -8.15 11.17
CA ASP A 111 8.55 -9.29 11.01
C ASP A 111 8.15 -9.51 9.55
N THR A 112 7.96 -8.42 8.80
CA THR A 112 7.62 -8.49 7.37
C THR A 112 8.80 -8.99 6.53
N ILE A 113 10.00 -8.52 6.79
CA ILE A 113 11.22 -8.98 6.11
C ILE A 113 11.49 -10.45 6.42
N LYS A 114 11.39 -10.85 7.69
CA LYS A 114 11.58 -12.22 8.12
C LYS A 114 10.51 -13.16 7.54
N GLY A 115 9.25 -12.76 7.59
CA GLY A 115 8.15 -13.52 7.00
C GLY A 115 8.22 -13.69 5.49
N GLY A 116 8.91 -12.79 4.80
CA GLY A 116 9.19 -12.84 3.37
C GLY A 116 10.53 -13.52 3.01
N ASP A 117 11.09 -14.33 3.91
CA ASP A 117 12.38 -15.03 3.72
C ASP A 117 13.53 -14.09 3.31
N TYR A 118 13.55 -12.87 3.80
CA TYR A 118 14.55 -11.84 3.52
C TYR A 118 14.71 -11.50 2.03
N ARG A 119 13.65 -11.70 1.22
CA ARG A 119 13.66 -11.43 -0.23
C ARG A 119 13.14 -10.05 -0.61
N SER A 120 12.51 -9.36 0.32
CA SER A 120 11.91 -8.06 0.07
C SER A 120 12.95 -6.93 0.08
N ARG A 121 12.64 -5.83 -0.62
CA ARG A 121 13.45 -4.62 -0.56
C ARG A 121 13.20 -3.89 0.75
N GLU A 122 14.20 -3.83 1.61
CA GLU A 122 14.10 -3.28 2.96
C GLU A 122 13.53 -1.85 2.98
N ALA A 123 14.02 -0.96 2.11
CA ALA A 123 13.55 0.42 2.06
C ALA A 123 12.05 0.53 1.77
N ASN A 124 11.51 -0.32 0.88
CA ASN A 124 10.09 -0.32 0.55
C ASN A 124 9.25 -0.86 1.71
N VAL A 125 9.71 -1.91 2.36
CA VAL A 125 9.01 -2.50 3.52
C VAL A 125 9.04 -1.55 4.71
N TYR A 126 10.16 -0.87 4.94
CA TYR A 126 10.26 0.13 5.99
C TYR A 126 9.26 1.27 5.75
N ARG A 127 9.20 1.78 4.51
CA ARG A 127 8.22 2.82 4.15
C ARG A 127 6.78 2.36 4.35
N LEU A 128 6.46 1.13 3.99
CA LEU A 128 5.15 0.55 4.24
C LEU A 128 4.82 0.52 5.73
N ALA A 129 5.77 0.10 6.57
CA ALA A 129 5.61 0.06 8.02
C ALA A 129 5.39 1.47 8.61
N GLU A 130 6.13 2.48 8.14
CA GLU A 130 5.92 3.88 8.54
C GLU A 130 4.51 4.38 8.23
N LEU A 131 4.01 4.07 7.04
CA LEU A 131 2.70 4.55 6.58
C LEU A 131 1.54 3.71 7.08
N SER A 132 1.79 2.54 7.65
CA SER A 132 0.75 1.57 8.00
C SER A 132 -0.35 2.14 8.88
N GLY A 133 -0.01 2.97 9.85
CA GLY A 133 -0.97 3.65 10.71
C GLY A 133 -1.90 4.58 9.93
N ASN A 134 -1.34 5.41 9.06
CA ASN A 134 -2.09 6.35 8.25
C ASN A 134 -3.00 5.65 7.24
N ILE A 135 -2.55 4.50 6.70
CA ILE A 135 -3.36 3.67 5.79
C ILE A 135 -4.63 3.17 6.49
N ILE A 136 -4.54 2.72 7.73
CA ILE A 136 -5.72 2.31 8.52
C ILE A 136 -6.68 3.49 8.72
N ASP A 137 -6.18 4.67 9.03
CA ASP A 137 -7.00 5.86 9.22
C ASP A 137 -7.69 6.27 7.92
N GLN A 138 -6.98 6.23 6.79
CA GLN A 138 -7.56 6.47 5.47
C GLN A 138 -8.65 5.44 5.13
N CYS A 139 -8.42 4.16 5.35
CA CYS A 139 -9.41 3.12 5.12
C CYS A 139 -10.65 3.33 6.00
N ALA A 140 -10.48 3.72 7.26
CA ALA A 140 -11.60 4.04 8.14
C ALA A 140 -12.39 5.26 7.65
N ALA A 141 -11.72 6.29 7.14
CA ALA A 141 -12.33 7.46 6.53
C ALA A 141 -13.09 7.12 5.23
N GLN A 142 -12.62 6.14 4.47
CA GLN A 142 -13.29 5.59 3.28
C GLN A 142 -14.49 4.69 3.62
N GLY A 143 -14.87 4.57 4.89
CA GLY A 143 -16.04 3.83 5.33
C GLY A 143 -15.82 2.33 5.56
N VAL A 144 -14.59 1.87 5.66
CA VAL A 144 -14.30 0.47 6.01
C VAL A 144 -14.77 0.19 7.45
N PRO A 145 -15.70 -0.76 7.66
CA PRO A 145 -16.31 -1.03 8.95
C PRO A 145 -15.40 -1.92 9.82
N PHE A 146 -14.26 -1.40 10.20
CA PHE A 146 -13.38 -2.07 11.15
C PHE A 146 -14.11 -2.35 12.47
N ALA A 147 -13.80 -3.49 13.08
CA ALA A 147 -14.26 -3.78 14.43
C ALA A 147 -13.78 -2.69 15.39
N ARG A 148 -14.60 -2.37 16.38
CA ARG A 148 -14.29 -1.37 17.39
C ARG A 148 -14.42 -1.97 18.79
N GLU A 149 -13.64 -1.45 19.69
CA GLU A 149 -13.75 -1.72 21.11
C GLU A 149 -14.89 -0.88 21.72
N TYR A 150 -15.27 -1.20 22.95
CA TYR A 150 -16.36 -0.51 23.64
C TYR A 150 -16.14 1.00 23.76
N GLY A 151 -14.88 1.43 23.90
CA GLY A 151 -14.50 2.85 23.93
C GLY A 151 -14.48 3.56 22.58
N GLY A 152 -14.86 2.87 21.48
CA GLY A 152 -14.91 3.45 20.12
C GLY A 152 -13.60 3.39 19.34
N HIS A 153 -12.50 3.00 19.94
CA HIS A 153 -11.23 2.78 19.23
C HIS A 153 -11.32 1.57 18.30
N LEU A 154 -10.50 1.57 17.26
CA LEU A 154 -10.41 0.41 16.36
C LEU A 154 -9.86 -0.79 17.12
N ALA A 155 -10.59 -1.91 17.07
CA ALA A 155 -10.13 -3.15 17.67
C ALA A 155 -8.98 -3.74 16.89
N ASN A 156 -7.98 -4.21 17.60
CA ASN A 156 -6.86 -4.94 17.02
C ASN A 156 -6.59 -6.24 17.80
N ARG A 157 -5.92 -7.16 17.15
CA ARG A 157 -5.60 -8.46 17.73
C ARG A 157 -4.25 -8.98 17.25
N SER A 158 -3.68 -9.92 17.97
CA SER A 158 -2.60 -10.75 17.47
C SER A 158 -3.14 -11.76 16.47
N PHE A 159 -2.53 -11.87 15.30
CA PHE A 159 -2.94 -12.77 14.23
C PHE A 159 -1.76 -13.12 13.32
N GLY A 160 -1.78 -14.31 12.73
CA GLY A 160 -0.80 -14.74 11.74
C GLY A 160 0.63 -14.88 12.26
N GLY A 161 0.79 -15.26 13.54
CA GLY A 161 2.11 -15.44 14.17
C GLY A 161 2.73 -14.13 14.71
N ALA A 162 2.08 -13.00 14.57
CA ALA A 162 2.49 -11.77 15.24
C ALA A 162 2.28 -11.92 16.74
N GLN A 163 3.31 -11.61 17.54
CA GLN A 163 3.26 -11.69 19.00
C GLN A 163 2.69 -10.43 19.66
N VAL A 164 2.28 -9.46 18.85
CA VAL A 164 1.70 -8.17 19.27
C VAL A 164 0.37 -7.94 18.60
N SER A 165 -0.46 -7.12 19.20
CA SER A 165 -1.80 -6.78 18.71
C SER A 165 -1.72 -5.67 17.69
N ARG A 166 -1.55 -6.02 16.42
CA ARG A 166 -1.41 -5.06 15.31
C ARG A 166 -2.37 -5.30 14.14
N THR A 167 -3.20 -6.35 14.21
CA THR A 167 -4.09 -6.73 13.11
C THR A 167 -5.46 -6.10 13.27
N PHE A 168 -5.81 -5.18 12.39
CA PHE A 168 -7.13 -4.56 12.29
C PHE A 168 -8.01 -5.37 11.35
N TYR A 169 -9.27 -5.55 11.68
CA TYR A 169 -10.14 -6.50 10.98
C TYR A 169 -11.59 -6.04 10.88
N ALA A 170 -12.30 -6.54 9.86
CA ALA A 170 -13.73 -6.36 9.63
C ALA A 170 -14.42 -7.72 9.55
N ARG A 171 -14.51 -8.43 10.67
CA ARG A 171 -15.29 -9.66 10.90
C ARG A 171 -15.23 -10.69 9.75
N GLY A 172 -14.03 -11.10 9.33
CA GLY A 172 -13.84 -12.11 8.27
C GLY A 172 -14.05 -11.61 6.83
N GLN A 173 -14.33 -10.34 6.64
CA GLN A 173 -14.52 -9.70 5.33
C GLN A 173 -13.54 -8.55 5.09
N THR A 174 -12.41 -8.55 5.76
CA THR A 174 -11.49 -7.41 5.78
C THR A 174 -11.06 -7.00 4.37
N GLY A 175 -10.60 -7.94 3.55
CA GLY A 175 -10.17 -7.64 2.19
C GLY A 175 -11.28 -7.12 1.29
N GLN A 176 -12.49 -7.69 1.41
CA GLN A 176 -13.67 -7.22 0.69
C GLN A 176 -14.02 -5.79 1.09
N GLN A 177 -14.05 -5.49 2.36
CA GLN A 177 -14.42 -4.16 2.86
C GLN A 177 -13.37 -3.11 2.51
N LEU A 178 -12.09 -3.45 2.59
CA LEU A 178 -11.00 -2.59 2.13
C LEU A 178 -11.12 -2.27 0.63
N LEU A 179 -11.39 -3.28 -0.20
CA LEU A 179 -11.55 -3.10 -1.64
C LEU A 179 -12.77 -2.23 -1.96
N LEU A 180 -13.90 -2.48 -1.31
CA LEU A 180 -15.12 -1.69 -1.51
C LEU A 180 -14.93 -0.24 -1.04
N GLY A 181 -14.24 -0.01 0.07
CA GLY A 181 -13.91 1.33 0.56
C GLY A 181 -13.06 2.11 -0.44
N ALA A 182 -11.98 1.50 -0.94
CA ALA A 182 -11.13 2.10 -1.96
C ALA A 182 -11.90 2.36 -3.28
N TYR A 183 -12.77 1.45 -3.67
CA TYR A 183 -13.56 1.56 -4.89
C TYR A 183 -14.66 2.63 -4.78
N SER A 184 -15.24 2.81 -3.60
CA SER A 184 -16.22 3.86 -3.35
C SER A 184 -15.62 5.26 -3.30
N ALA A 185 -14.32 5.35 -3.04
CA ALA A 185 -13.56 6.61 -3.05
C ALA A 185 -13.03 6.98 -4.44
N LEU A 186 -13.07 6.05 -5.40
CA LEU A 186 -12.66 6.25 -6.79
C LEU A 186 -13.78 6.84 -7.63
#